data_ed959add7be4d92aa468cad5f3ceaa7c
#
_entry.id   ed959add7be4d92aa468cad5f3ceaa7c
#
_cell.length_a   1.000
_cell.length_b   1.000
_cell.length_c   1.000
_cell.angle_alpha   90.00
_cell.angle_beta   90.00
_cell.angle_gamma   90.00
#
_symmetry.space_group_name_H-M   'P 1'
#
loop_
_entity.id
_entity.type
_entity.pdbx_description
1 polymer ?
#
loop_
_entity_poly.entity_id
_entity_poly.type
_entity_poly.pdbx_seq_one_letter_code
_entity_poly.pdbx_strand_id
1 'polypeptide(L)'
;TQALIMNWKFIALPILAVVGIVASAYTVAKQNAAMPAPPPMVPPVTSPYGDRVSGSGLVEPSSELIELGAPVSGLIEEVLVKEGQRVVKGQPLFIIDRRALAAQAAGAEARAFAAEARLAQSRSLPKPETLKQAQARADQTRAAVRDAQGRLDRLRAIGEAGAMSHNELPTREYEVANAESKAAEAEASLEFVRKGTYPEDLRVIEADVATAKAEVGMIHTELDRCIARAPIDAQILRIDARPGQYAAAGPGAKTQMTLGDLDPLYIRVD
;
A
#
# COMPACT_ATOMS: atom_id res chain seq x y z
N THR A 1 82.57 77.48 57.04
CA THR A 1 81.84 77.22 55.82
C THR A 1 81.08 75.88 55.78
N GLN A 2 80.75 75.27 56.93
CA GLN A 2 80.06 73.92 56.93
C GLN A 2 78.63 73.89 57.52
N ALA A 3 78.02 75.02 57.78
CA ALA A 3 76.69 75.04 58.44
C ALA A 3 75.52 75.39 57.54
N LEU A 4 75.68 75.59 56.18
CA LEU A 4 74.56 76.01 55.29
C LEU A 4 73.97 74.89 54.39
N ILE A 5 74.55 73.69 54.35
CA ILE A 5 74.11 72.61 53.47
C ILE A 5 73.11 71.61 54.15
N MET A 6 72.98 71.66 55.45
CA MET A 6 72.15 70.73 56.22
C MET A 6 70.65 71.09 56.29
N ASN A 7 70.30 72.33 55.97
CA ASN A 7 68.90 72.77 56.10
C ASN A 7 68.06 72.62 54.82
N TRP A 8 68.64 72.43 53.64
CA TRP A 8 67.87 72.29 52.38
C TRP A 8 67.08 70.95 52.28
N LYS A 9 67.70 69.86 52.76
CA LYS A 9 67.02 68.58 52.73
C LYS A 9 65.76 68.55 53.60
N PHE A 10 65.73 69.26 54.74
CA PHE A 10 64.55 69.31 55.61
C PHE A 10 63.43 70.22 55.10
N ILE A 11 63.79 71.17 54.19
CA ILE A 11 62.80 72.07 53.58
C ILE A 11 62.31 71.50 52.20
N ALA A 12 63.20 70.85 51.47
CA ALA A 12 62.84 70.28 50.16
C ALA A 12 61.86 69.11 50.22
N LEU A 13 62.01 68.26 51.28
CA LEU A 13 61.14 67.07 51.44
C LEU A 13 59.68 67.41 51.75
N PRO A 14 59.33 68.34 52.60
CA PRO A 14 57.95 68.73 52.83
C PRO A 14 57.34 69.50 51.66
N ILE A 15 58.11 70.26 50.94
CA ILE A 15 57.64 70.93 49.71
C ILE A 15 57.30 69.94 48.64
N LEU A 16 58.12 68.89 48.45
CA LEU A 16 57.82 67.83 47.46
C LEU A 16 56.61 67.03 47.87
N ALA A 17 56.38 66.79 49.13
CA ALA A 17 55.17 66.11 49.66
C ALA A 17 53.89 66.97 49.36
N VAL A 18 53.97 68.27 49.60
CA VAL A 18 52.83 69.18 49.35
C VAL A 18 52.52 69.23 47.84
N VAL A 19 53.58 69.33 47.00
CA VAL A 19 53.37 69.27 45.52
C VAL A 19 52.73 67.94 45.08
N GLY A 20 53.18 66.83 45.69
CA GLY A 20 52.55 65.51 45.39
C GLY A 20 51.07 65.40 45.79
N ILE A 21 50.73 65.98 46.97
CA ILE A 21 49.36 66.03 47.49
C ILE A 21 48.48 66.94 46.55
N VAL A 22 49.00 68.08 46.19
CA VAL A 22 48.29 69.00 45.28
C VAL A 22 48.09 68.38 43.87
N ALA A 23 49.13 67.72 43.34
CA ALA A 23 49.05 67.01 42.05
C ALA A 23 48.03 65.83 42.08
N SER A 24 48.05 65.07 43.19
CA SER A 24 47.05 63.96 43.32
C SER A 24 45.63 64.50 43.52
N ALA A 25 45.43 65.55 44.31
CA ALA A 25 44.13 66.20 44.44
C ALA A 25 43.62 66.76 43.12
N TYR A 26 44.50 67.34 42.30
CA TYR A 26 44.18 67.88 41.01
C TYR A 26 43.79 66.75 40.04
N THR A 27 44.51 65.64 40.03
CA THR A 27 44.18 64.46 39.19
C THR A 27 42.83 63.81 39.58
N VAL A 28 42.58 63.66 40.89
CA VAL A 28 41.30 63.16 41.40
C VAL A 28 40.12 64.12 41.07
N ALA A 29 40.36 65.41 41.27
CA ALA A 29 39.34 66.41 40.90
C ALA A 29 39.02 66.41 39.42
N LYS A 30 40.04 66.18 38.56
CA LYS A 30 39.85 66.08 37.11
C LYS A 30 39.20 64.76 36.66
N GLN A 31 39.47 63.68 37.38
CA GLN A 31 38.83 62.40 37.15
C GLN A 31 37.35 62.34 37.63
N ASN A 32 37.04 63.11 38.70
CA ASN A 32 35.72 63.28 39.23
C ASN A 32 34.90 64.43 38.55
N ALA A 33 35.44 65.04 37.49
CA ALA A 33 34.59 65.87 36.63
C ALA A 33 33.44 65.06 36.18
N ALA A 34 32.23 65.41 36.54
CA ALA A 34 31.01 64.72 36.27
C ALA A 34 30.97 64.34 34.79
N MET A 35 30.82 63.01 34.47
CA MET A 35 30.49 62.59 33.11
C MET A 35 29.27 63.41 32.63
N PRO A 36 29.31 63.95 31.44
CA PRO A 36 28.12 64.60 30.87
C PRO A 36 26.98 63.62 30.98
N ALA A 37 25.83 64.04 31.50
CA ALA A 37 24.64 63.24 31.59
C ALA A 37 24.33 62.59 30.22
N PRO A 38 24.02 61.28 30.17
CA PRO A 38 23.63 60.68 28.90
C PRO A 38 22.51 61.52 28.29
N PRO A 39 22.49 61.69 26.96
CA PRO A 39 21.44 62.42 26.30
C PRO A 39 20.07 61.84 26.75
N PRO A 40 19.07 62.66 27.01
CA PRO A 40 17.77 62.16 27.41
C PRO A 40 17.33 61.07 26.45
N MET A 41 16.94 59.90 26.97
CA MET A 41 16.32 58.84 26.15
C MET A 41 15.20 59.55 25.34
N VAL A 42 15.35 59.54 24.04
CA VAL A 42 14.26 60.00 23.16
C VAL A 42 13.08 59.17 23.56
N PRO A 43 11.97 59.74 24.04
CA PRO A 43 10.78 58.94 24.36
C PRO A 43 10.45 58.12 23.12
N PRO A 44 10.04 56.83 23.26
CA PRO A 44 9.68 56.03 22.13
C PRO A 44 8.65 56.83 21.31
N VAL A 45 8.90 56.89 19.99
CA VAL A 45 8.02 57.60 19.08
C VAL A 45 6.60 57.15 19.34
N THR A 46 5.80 58.02 19.97
CA THR A 46 4.37 57.74 20.17
C THR A 46 3.79 57.49 18.81
N SER A 47 3.32 56.27 18.56
CA SER A 47 2.67 55.88 17.31
C SER A 47 1.60 56.94 16.98
N PRO A 48 1.61 57.56 15.81
CA PRO A 48 0.58 58.51 15.41
C PRO A 48 -0.84 57.87 15.37
N TYR A 49 -0.92 56.59 15.59
CA TYR A 49 -2.16 55.79 15.61
C TYR A 49 -2.42 55.34 17.05
N GLY A 50 -3.10 56.16 17.85
CA GLY A 50 -3.66 55.75 19.14
C GLY A 50 -4.49 54.49 18.98
N ASP A 51 -4.44 53.55 19.92
CA ASP A 51 -5.19 52.28 19.97
C ASP A 51 -4.94 51.22 18.90
N ARG A 52 -3.81 51.30 18.20
CA ARG A 52 -3.38 50.18 17.31
C ARG A 52 -2.26 49.39 17.93
N VAL A 53 -2.54 48.10 18.14
CA VAL A 53 -1.53 47.10 18.50
C VAL A 53 -0.92 46.59 17.20
N SER A 54 0.38 46.80 16.99
CA SER A 54 1.13 46.17 15.91
C SER A 54 1.78 44.92 16.46
N GLY A 55 1.49 43.80 15.87
CA GLY A 55 2.12 42.51 16.16
C GLY A 55 2.58 41.88 14.85
N SER A 56 3.60 41.05 14.91
CA SER A 56 3.93 40.13 13.82
C SER A 56 3.06 38.91 13.93
N GLY A 57 2.36 38.55 12.87
CA GLY A 57 1.54 37.36 12.85
C GLY A 57 1.93 36.49 11.65
N LEU A 58 1.92 35.16 11.83
CA LEU A 58 2.10 34.19 10.77
C LEU A 58 0.72 33.83 10.21
N VAL A 59 0.59 33.97 8.88
CA VAL A 59 -0.64 33.54 8.19
C VAL A 59 -0.51 32.05 7.91
N GLU A 60 -1.42 31.27 8.49
CA GLU A 60 -1.46 29.81 8.35
C GLU A 60 -2.76 29.38 7.69
N PRO A 61 -2.76 28.29 6.88
CA PRO A 61 -3.98 27.70 6.37
C PRO A 61 -4.81 27.08 7.50
N SER A 62 -6.13 27.03 7.33
CA SER A 62 -7.06 26.49 8.34
C SER A 62 -6.86 25.01 8.65
N SER A 63 -6.35 24.24 7.67
CA SER A 63 -6.19 22.79 7.76
C SER A 63 -4.85 22.32 8.32
N GLU A 64 -3.99 23.22 8.85
CA GLU A 64 -2.56 22.96 9.00
C GLU A 64 -1.88 22.63 7.65
N LEU A 65 -0.56 22.68 7.61
CA LEU A 65 0.21 22.33 6.43
C LEU A 65 0.30 20.81 6.28
N ILE A 66 -0.24 20.28 5.18
CA ILE A 66 -0.12 18.86 4.87
C ILE A 66 1.10 18.63 4.01
N GLU A 67 2.09 17.97 4.57
CA GLU A 67 3.28 17.54 3.87
C GLU A 67 3.06 16.17 3.22
N LEU A 68 2.93 16.14 1.91
CA LEU A 68 2.69 14.92 1.15
C LEU A 68 4.03 14.32 0.70
N GLY A 69 4.34 13.13 1.23
CA GLY A 69 5.42 12.27 0.77
C GLY A 69 5.02 11.38 -0.41
N ALA A 70 5.97 10.60 -0.93
CA ALA A 70 5.69 9.60 -1.92
C ALA A 70 5.05 8.35 -1.26
N PRO A 71 3.93 7.84 -1.77
CA PRO A 71 3.27 6.64 -1.21
C PRO A 71 4.10 5.37 -1.41
N VAL A 72 4.89 5.31 -2.48
CA VAL A 72 5.84 4.24 -2.82
C VAL A 72 7.15 4.85 -3.31
N SER A 73 8.24 4.11 -3.19
CA SER A 73 9.54 4.58 -3.70
C SER A 73 9.66 4.32 -5.20
N GLY A 74 10.14 5.30 -5.95
CA GLY A 74 10.35 5.16 -7.39
C GLY A 74 10.67 6.48 -8.08
N LEU A 75 10.82 6.45 -9.40
CA LEU A 75 11.01 7.64 -10.22
C LEU A 75 9.66 8.34 -10.42
N ILE A 76 9.63 9.66 -10.26
CA ILE A 76 8.45 10.46 -10.61
C ILE A 76 8.36 10.51 -12.14
N GLU A 77 7.27 9.96 -12.67
CA GLU A 77 6.99 9.94 -14.11
C GLU A 77 6.47 11.31 -14.57
N GLU A 78 5.45 11.83 -13.87
CA GLU A 78 4.78 13.06 -14.23
C GLU A 78 4.22 13.77 -12.99
N VAL A 79 4.17 15.11 -13.04
CA VAL A 79 3.50 15.97 -12.07
C VAL A 79 2.31 16.63 -12.77
N LEU A 80 1.10 16.38 -12.27
CA LEU A 80 -0.17 16.71 -12.93
C LEU A 80 -0.75 18.07 -12.50
N VAL A 81 -0.15 18.72 -11.51
CA VAL A 81 -0.66 19.95 -10.88
C VAL A 81 0.40 21.04 -10.85
N LYS A 82 -0.01 22.27 -10.62
CA LYS A 82 0.86 23.45 -10.51
C LYS A 82 0.73 24.10 -9.13
N GLU A 83 1.76 24.82 -8.71
CA GLU A 83 1.71 25.64 -7.51
C GLU A 83 0.57 26.68 -7.63
N GLY A 84 -0.14 26.89 -6.54
CA GLY A 84 -1.32 27.75 -6.49
C GLY A 84 -2.61 27.11 -7.01
N GLN A 85 -2.58 25.91 -7.57
CA GLN A 85 -3.78 25.22 -8.08
C GLN A 85 -4.63 24.68 -6.94
N ARG A 86 -5.96 24.87 -7.01
CA ARG A 86 -6.92 24.18 -6.12
C ARG A 86 -7.13 22.75 -6.60
N VAL A 87 -7.15 21.82 -5.66
CA VAL A 87 -7.36 20.39 -5.88
C VAL A 87 -8.46 19.88 -4.96
N VAL A 88 -9.19 18.86 -5.42
CA VAL A 88 -10.21 18.18 -4.65
C VAL A 88 -9.68 16.86 -4.10
N LYS A 89 -10.27 16.39 -3.00
CA LYS A 89 -9.93 15.10 -2.40
C LYS A 89 -9.96 13.98 -3.44
N GLY A 90 -8.91 13.16 -3.46
CA GLY A 90 -8.75 12.05 -4.41
C GLY A 90 -8.18 12.45 -5.79
N GLN A 91 -8.03 13.74 -6.08
CA GLN A 91 -7.43 14.19 -7.33
C GLN A 91 -5.97 13.74 -7.44
N PRO A 92 -5.54 13.17 -8.59
CA PRO A 92 -4.15 12.79 -8.80
C PRO A 92 -3.26 14.03 -8.86
N LEU A 93 -2.10 13.96 -8.17
CA LEU A 93 -1.13 15.05 -8.05
C LEU A 93 0.16 14.76 -8.82
N PHE A 94 0.73 13.59 -8.62
CA PHE A 94 1.87 13.10 -9.39
C PHE A 94 1.85 11.58 -9.51
N ILE A 95 2.54 11.07 -10.50
CA ILE A 95 2.61 9.65 -10.84
C ILE A 95 4.04 9.17 -10.68
N ILE A 96 4.22 8.04 -10.03
CA ILE A 96 5.48 7.30 -9.92
C ILE A 96 5.52 6.23 -11.01
N ASP A 97 6.68 5.93 -11.58
CA ASP A 97 6.85 4.93 -12.64
C ASP A 97 6.24 3.59 -12.25
N ARG A 98 5.19 3.22 -12.98
CA ARG A 98 4.37 2.02 -12.75
C ARG A 98 4.56 0.92 -13.80
N ARG A 99 5.48 1.10 -14.76
CA ARG A 99 5.64 0.17 -15.89
C ARG A 99 5.96 -1.25 -15.46
N ALA A 100 6.84 -1.41 -14.46
CA ALA A 100 7.19 -2.73 -13.92
C ALA A 100 5.98 -3.38 -13.22
N LEU A 101 5.24 -2.64 -12.40
CA LEU A 101 4.03 -3.13 -11.71
C LEU A 101 2.90 -3.43 -12.71
N ALA A 102 2.76 -2.63 -13.77
CA ALA A 102 1.78 -2.90 -14.82
C ALA A 102 2.09 -4.22 -15.57
N ALA A 103 3.37 -4.49 -15.85
CA ALA A 103 3.76 -5.77 -16.42
C ALA A 103 3.51 -6.95 -15.47
N GLN A 104 3.74 -6.76 -14.16
CA GLN A 104 3.41 -7.77 -13.15
C GLN A 104 1.90 -8.01 -13.05
N ALA A 105 1.08 -6.94 -13.11
CA ALA A 105 -0.38 -7.05 -13.11
C ALA A 105 -0.87 -7.88 -14.30
N ALA A 106 -0.39 -7.59 -15.50
CA ALA A 106 -0.74 -8.36 -16.69
C ALA A 106 -0.37 -9.86 -16.55
N GLY A 107 0.78 -10.15 -15.93
CA GLY A 107 1.21 -11.53 -15.64
C GLY A 107 0.30 -12.23 -14.62
N ALA A 108 -0.12 -11.53 -13.56
CA ALA A 108 -1.04 -12.05 -12.55
C ALA A 108 -2.46 -12.26 -13.12
N GLU A 109 -2.94 -11.32 -13.94
CA GLU A 109 -4.23 -11.45 -14.66
C GLU A 109 -4.24 -12.67 -15.59
N ALA A 110 -3.15 -12.90 -16.31
CA ALA A 110 -3.03 -14.10 -17.16
C ALA A 110 -3.07 -15.40 -16.32
N ARG A 111 -2.46 -15.42 -15.12
CA ARG A 111 -2.55 -16.57 -14.21
C ARG A 111 -3.94 -16.78 -13.66
N ALA A 112 -4.63 -15.70 -13.25
CA ALA A 112 -6.01 -15.77 -12.81
C ALA A 112 -6.94 -16.28 -13.91
N PHE A 113 -6.78 -15.80 -15.14
CA PHE A 113 -7.51 -16.30 -16.30
C PHE A 113 -7.26 -17.79 -16.57
N ALA A 114 -6.00 -18.25 -16.45
CA ALA A 114 -5.68 -19.67 -16.62
C ALA A 114 -6.32 -20.54 -15.53
N ALA A 115 -6.36 -20.06 -14.27
CA ALA A 115 -7.04 -20.74 -13.18
C ALA A 115 -8.57 -20.81 -13.41
N GLU A 116 -9.18 -19.72 -13.87
CA GLU A 116 -10.61 -19.70 -14.25
C GLU A 116 -10.93 -20.66 -15.41
N ALA A 117 -10.06 -20.71 -16.41
CA ALA A 117 -10.22 -21.63 -17.53
C ALA A 117 -10.18 -23.10 -17.07
N ARG A 118 -9.27 -23.43 -16.09
CA ARG A 118 -9.23 -24.77 -15.47
C ARG A 118 -10.53 -25.08 -14.72
N LEU A 119 -11.04 -24.13 -13.96
CA LEU A 119 -12.30 -24.29 -13.23
C LEU A 119 -13.46 -24.53 -14.22
N ALA A 120 -13.54 -23.73 -15.28
CA ALA A 120 -14.56 -23.89 -16.33
C ALA A 120 -14.45 -25.27 -16.99
N GLN A 121 -13.24 -25.73 -17.31
CA GLN A 121 -13.00 -27.06 -17.86
C GLN A 121 -13.46 -28.15 -16.89
N SER A 122 -13.11 -28.06 -15.62
CA SER A 122 -13.49 -29.06 -14.61
C SER A 122 -15.00 -29.09 -14.37
N ARG A 123 -15.66 -27.94 -14.42
CA ARG A 123 -17.14 -27.85 -14.33
C ARG A 123 -17.85 -28.38 -15.58
N SER A 124 -17.21 -28.39 -16.74
CA SER A 124 -17.78 -28.92 -17.97
C SER A 124 -17.68 -30.45 -18.11
N LEU A 125 -17.03 -31.11 -17.14
CA LEU A 125 -16.96 -32.57 -17.10
C LEU A 125 -18.26 -33.15 -16.49
N PRO A 126 -18.71 -34.31 -16.95
CA PRO A 126 -18.15 -35.13 -18.04
C PRO A 126 -18.44 -34.54 -19.42
N LYS A 127 -17.52 -34.77 -20.38
CA LYS A 127 -17.77 -34.40 -21.78
C LYS A 127 -18.97 -35.21 -22.31
N PRO A 128 -19.87 -34.59 -23.09
CA PRO A 128 -21.05 -35.25 -23.61
C PRO A 128 -20.76 -36.54 -24.42
N GLU A 129 -19.63 -36.57 -25.13
CA GLU A 129 -19.18 -37.70 -25.92
C GLU A 129 -18.80 -38.90 -25.02
N THR A 130 -18.07 -38.63 -23.96
CA THR A 130 -17.65 -39.65 -22.99
C THR A 130 -18.85 -40.24 -22.25
N LEU A 131 -19.81 -39.40 -21.91
CA LEU A 131 -21.06 -39.85 -21.28
C LEU A 131 -21.89 -40.73 -22.24
N LYS A 132 -22.04 -40.33 -23.52
CA LYS A 132 -22.72 -41.13 -24.53
C LYS A 132 -22.04 -42.47 -24.75
N GLN A 133 -20.71 -42.51 -24.78
CA GLN A 133 -19.94 -43.77 -24.93
C GLN A 133 -20.15 -44.70 -23.73
N ALA A 134 -20.09 -44.21 -22.54
CA ALA A 134 -20.34 -45.01 -21.33
C ALA A 134 -21.78 -45.51 -21.27
N GLN A 135 -22.75 -44.68 -21.66
CA GLN A 135 -24.17 -45.07 -21.76
C GLN A 135 -24.37 -46.18 -22.79
N ALA A 136 -23.80 -46.04 -23.98
CA ALA A 136 -23.93 -47.07 -25.03
C ALA A 136 -23.35 -48.42 -24.58
N ARG A 137 -22.21 -48.40 -23.85
CA ARG A 137 -21.60 -49.63 -23.31
C ARG A 137 -22.50 -50.28 -22.24
N ALA A 138 -23.10 -49.51 -21.33
CA ALA A 138 -24.02 -50.00 -20.34
C ALA A 138 -25.27 -50.61 -21.01
N ASP A 139 -25.84 -49.96 -22.05
CA ASP A 139 -26.98 -50.46 -22.79
C ASP A 139 -26.67 -51.75 -23.56
N GLN A 140 -25.46 -51.87 -24.14
CA GLN A 140 -24.98 -53.10 -24.78
C GLN A 140 -24.88 -54.28 -23.80
N THR A 141 -24.31 -54.07 -22.63
CA THR A 141 -24.17 -55.12 -21.61
C THR A 141 -25.53 -55.53 -21.04
N ARG A 142 -26.45 -54.57 -20.81
CA ARG A 142 -27.84 -54.88 -20.41
C ARG A 142 -28.56 -55.72 -21.50
N ALA A 143 -28.35 -55.43 -22.77
CA ALA A 143 -28.90 -56.23 -23.85
C ALA A 143 -28.35 -57.68 -23.83
N ALA A 144 -27.05 -57.84 -23.56
CA ALA A 144 -26.41 -59.15 -23.41
C ALA A 144 -26.99 -59.95 -22.24
N VAL A 145 -27.30 -59.30 -21.09
CA VAL A 145 -27.99 -59.94 -19.93
C VAL A 145 -29.36 -60.44 -20.39
N ARG A 146 -30.19 -59.60 -21.04
CA ARG A 146 -31.53 -59.99 -21.53
C ARG A 146 -31.46 -61.17 -22.50
N ASP A 147 -30.47 -61.19 -23.39
CA ASP A 147 -30.29 -62.30 -24.32
C ASP A 147 -29.88 -63.60 -23.60
N ALA A 148 -28.91 -63.53 -22.63
CA ALA A 148 -28.53 -64.69 -21.83
C ALA A 148 -29.68 -65.24 -20.99
N GLN A 149 -30.46 -64.36 -20.34
CA GLN A 149 -31.66 -64.74 -19.58
C GLN A 149 -32.70 -65.37 -20.51
N GLY A 150 -32.99 -64.77 -21.65
CA GLY A 150 -33.95 -65.35 -22.62
C GLY A 150 -33.52 -66.71 -23.17
N ARG A 151 -32.21 -66.99 -23.26
CA ARG A 151 -31.71 -68.36 -23.57
C ARG A 151 -31.91 -69.32 -22.42
N LEU A 152 -31.64 -68.92 -21.22
CA LEU A 152 -31.84 -69.72 -20.01
C LEU A 152 -33.34 -70.07 -19.84
N ASP A 153 -34.25 -69.08 -20.01
CA ASP A 153 -35.70 -69.31 -19.86
C ASP A 153 -36.22 -70.28 -20.92
N ARG A 154 -35.77 -70.17 -22.17
CA ARG A 154 -36.09 -71.14 -23.22
C ARG A 154 -35.61 -72.56 -22.87
N LEU A 155 -34.41 -72.69 -22.33
CA LEU A 155 -33.86 -73.97 -21.93
C LEU A 155 -34.65 -74.59 -20.75
N ARG A 156 -35.06 -73.78 -19.79
CA ARG A 156 -35.90 -74.21 -18.65
C ARG A 156 -37.25 -74.75 -19.15
N ALA A 157 -37.91 -74.04 -20.08
CA ALA A 157 -39.15 -74.45 -20.67
C ALA A 157 -39.03 -75.79 -21.45
N ILE A 158 -37.91 -76.07 -22.14
CA ILE A 158 -37.63 -77.34 -22.83
C ILE A 158 -37.33 -78.45 -21.81
N GLY A 159 -36.60 -78.13 -20.72
CA GLY A 159 -36.27 -79.05 -19.65
C GLY A 159 -37.50 -79.62 -18.91
N GLU A 160 -38.53 -78.77 -18.68
CA GLU A 160 -39.82 -79.16 -18.16
C GLU A 160 -40.53 -80.18 -19.07
N ALA A 161 -40.26 -80.18 -20.39
CA ALA A 161 -40.75 -81.13 -21.35
C ALA A 161 -39.96 -82.44 -21.41
N GLY A 162 -38.96 -82.67 -20.56
CA GLY A 162 -38.23 -83.94 -20.38
C GLY A 162 -37.04 -84.20 -21.34
N ALA A 163 -36.57 -83.23 -22.13
CA ALA A 163 -35.56 -83.41 -23.15
C ALA A 163 -34.23 -82.63 -22.87
N MET A 164 -33.75 -82.59 -21.59
CA MET A 164 -32.58 -81.76 -21.21
C MET A 164 -31.39 -82.61 -20.73
N SER A 165 -30.17 -82.21 -21.19
CA SER A 165 -28.90 -82.73 -20.67
C SER A 165 -28.59 -82.10 -19.30
N HIS A 166 -28.10 -82.91 -18.31
CA HIS A 166 -27.87 -82.51 -16.92
C HIS A 166 -26.83 -81.37 -16.77
N ASN A 167 -25.97 -81.14 -17.77
CA ASN A 167 -24.87 -80.11 -17.74
C ASN A 167 -25.23 -78.82 -18.44
N GLU A 168 -26.30 -78.70 -19.20
CA GLU A 168 -26.64 -77.50 -19.97
C GLU A 168 -27.20 -76.36 -19.11
N LEU A 169 -27.99 -76.70 -18.09
CA LEU A 169 -28.58 -75.67 -17.20
C LEU A 169 -27.52 -74.90 -16.41
N PRO A 170 -26.58 -75.56 -15.71
CA PRO A 170 -25.52 -74.86 -14.97
C PRO A 170 -24.63 -73.95 -15.89
N THR A 171 -24.40 -74.40 -17.13
CA THR A 171 -23.61 -73.62 -18.11
C THR A 171 -24.35 -72.34 -18.45
N ARG A 172 -25.65 -72.36 -18.70
CA ARG A 172 -26.46 -71.16 -19.03
C ARG A 172 -26.64 -70.25 -17.82
N GLU A 173 -26.79 -70.82 -16.61
CA GLU A 173 -26.81 -70.02 -15.39
C GLU A 173 -25.49 -69.29 -15.17
N TYR A 174 -24.36 -69.94 -15.47
CA TYR A 174 -23.03 -69.26 -15.43
C TYR A 174 -22.90 -68.18 -16.51
N GLU A 175 -23.45 -68.39 -17.74
CA GLU A 175 -23.44 -67.36 -18.78
C GLU A 175 -24.26 -66.12 -18.34
N VAL A 176 -25.42 -66.31 -17.68
CA VAL A 176 -26.20 -65.20 -17.12
C VAL A 176 -25.42 -64.46 -16.04
N ALA A 177 -24.86 -65.18 -15.06
CA ALA A 177 -24.08 -64.56 -13.99
C ALA A 177 -22.87 -63.78 -14.53
N ASN A 178 -22.17 -64.27 -15.56
CA ASN A 178 -21.09 -63.55 -16.21
C ASN A 178 -21.59 -62.31 -16.96
N ALA A 179 -22.74 -62.39 -17.67
CA ALA A 179 -23.32 -61.21 -18.32
C ALA A 179 -23.78 -60.16 -17.30
N GLU A 180 -24.38 -60.55 -16.20
CA GLU A 180 -24.77 -59.67 -15.07
C GLU A 180 -23.55 -58.96 -14.45
N SER A 181 -22.48 -59.70 -14.22
CA SER A 181 -21.20 -59.10 -13.71
C SER A 181 -20.63 -58.03 -14.65
N LYS A 182 -20.64 -58.31 -15.98
CA LYS A 182 -20.20 -57.31 -16.99
C LYS A 182 -21.13 -56.12 -17.06
N ALA A 183 -22.45 -56.31 -16.90
CA ALA A 183 -23.40 -55.21 -16.89
C ALA A 183 -23.21 -54.34 -15.62
N ALA A 184 -22.99 -54.96 -14.45
CA ALA A 184 -22.67 -54.22 -13.23
C ALA A 184 -21.39 -53.38 -13.34
N GLU A 185 -20.32 -53.96 -13.95
CA GLU A 185 -19.07 -53.20 -14.25
C GLU A 185 -19.32 -51.99 -15.17
N ALA A 186 -20.10 -52.20 -16.25
CA ALA A 186 -20.38 -51.10 -17.17
C ALA A 186 -21.30 -50.05 -16.54
N GLU A 187 -22.23 -50.41 -15.69
CA GLU A 187 -23.09 -49.50 -14.95
C GLU A 187 -22.28 -48.72 -13.91
N ALA A 188 -21.39 -49.36 -13.18
CA ALA A 188 -20.48 -48.66 -12.25
C ALA A 188 -19.57 -47.66 -12.97
N SER A 189 -19.08 -48.04 -14.17
CA SER A 189 -18.29 -47.14 -15.05
C SER A 189 -19.13 -45.94 -15.53
N LEU A 190 -20.38 -46.15 -15.94
CA LEU A 190 -21.30 -45.08 -16.34
C LEU A 190 -21.57 -44.13 -15.17
N GLU A 191 -21.82 -44.66 -13.97
CA GLU A 191 -22.05 -43.89 -12.75
C GLU A 191 -20.83 -43.02 -12.42
N PHE A 192 -19.61 -43.58 -12.49
CA PHE A 192 -18.37 -42.88 -12.32
C PHE A 192 -18.21 -41.71 -13.28
N VAL A 193 -18.44 -41.98 -14.61
CA VAL A 193 -18.37 -40.94 -15.63
C VAL A 193 -19.43 -39.86 -15.38
N ARG A 194 -20.65 -40.25 -15.00
CA ARG A 194 -21.77 -39.32 -14.75
C ARG A 194 -21.49 -38.36 -13.59
N LYS A 195 -20.80 -38.80 -12.57
CA LYS A 195 -20.42 -37.96 -11.42
C LYS A 195 -19.50 -36.82 -11.81
N GLY A 196 -18.69 -36.96 -12.88
CA GLY A 196 -17.77 -35.94 -13.34
C GLY A 196 -16.70 -35.61 -12.30
N THR A 197 -16.38 -34.32 -12.17
CA THR A 197 -15.42 -33.86 -11.15
C THR A 197 -16.06 -33.88 -9.78
N TYR A 198 -15.36 -34.43 -8.77
CA TYR A 198 -15.85 -34.46 -7.41
C TYR A 198 -15.95 -33.03 -6.81
N PRO A 199 -16.96 -32.76 -5.97
CA PRO A 199 -17.13 -31.44 -5.35
C PRO A 199 -15.90 -30.97 -4.55
N GLU A 200 -15.18 -31.92 -3.93
CA GLU A 200 -13.95 -31.63 -3.18
C GLU A 200 -12.85 -31.11 -4.10
N ASP A 201 -12.65 -31.73 -5.26
CA ASP A 201 -11.68 -31.30 -6.27
C ASP A 201 -12.04 -29.93 -6.85
N LEU A 202 -13.34 -29.68 -7.08
CA LEU A 202 -13.82 -28.36 -7.51
C LEU A 202 -13.51 -27.28 -6.48
N ARG A 203 -13.66 -27.56 -5.17
CA ARG A 203 -13.30 -26.60 -4.11
C ARG A 203 -11.83 -26.24 -4.12
N VAL A 204 -10.96 -27.23 -4.38
CA VAL A 204 -9.50 -26.95 -4.50
C VAL A 204 -9.24 -26.02 -5.66
N ILE A 205 -9.83 -26.31 -6.85
CA ILE A 205 -9.64 -25.44 -8.03
C ILE A 205 -10.26 -24.05 -7.80
N GLU A 206 -11.40 -23.94 -7.10
CA GLU A 206 -12.01 -22.67 -6.71
C GLU A 206 -11.09 -21.87 -5.77
N ALA A 207 -10.41 -22.54 -4.83
CA ALA A 207 -9.41 -21.91 -3.96
C ALA A 207 -8.20 -21.39 -4.76
N ASP A 208 -7.75 -22.14 -5.77
CA ASP A 208 -6.68 -21.69 -6.67
C ASP A 208 -7.08 -20.41 -7.42
N VAL A 209 -8.32 -20.36 -7.92
CA VAL A 209 -8.87 -19.14 -8.58
C VAL A 209 -8.92 -17.97 -7.60
N ALA A 210 -9.39 -18.22 -6.36
CA ALA A 210 -9.45 -17.17 -5.34
C ALA A 210 -8.06 -16.63 -5.00
N THR A 211 -7.06 -17.51 -4.88
CA THR A 211 -5.66 -17.13 -4.63
C THR A 211 -5.09 -16.29 -5.77
N ALA A 212 -5.29 -16.71 -7.02
CA ALA A 212 -4.83 -15.97 -8.18
C ALA A 212 -5.49 -14.57 -8.28
N LYS A 213 -6.78 -14.46 -7.97
CA LYS A 213 -7.50 -13.17 -7.92
C LYS A 213 -7.00 -12.27 -6.79
N ALA A 214 -6.69 -12.85 -5.63
CA ALA A 214 -6.11 -12.08 -4.53
C ALA A 214 -4.73 -11.50 -4.91
N GLU A 215 -3.91 -12.25 -5.64
CA GLU A 215 -2.64 -11.76 -6.17
C GLU A 215 -2.83 -10.57 -7.13
N VAL A 216 -3.81 -10.66 -8.05
CA VAL A 216 -4.18 -9.54 -8.93
C VAL A 216 -4.58 -8.32 -8.09
N GLY A 217 -5.43 -8.49 -7.08
CA GLY A 217 -5.87 -7.41 -6.19
C GLY A 217 -4.72 -6.73 -5.44
N MET A 218 -3.74 -7.50 -4.97
CA MET A 218 -2.53 -6.95 -4.34
C MET A 218 -1.75 -6.04 -5.30
N ILE A 219 -1.49 -6.51 -6.52
CA ILE A 219 -0.71 -5.75 -7.49
C ILE A 219 -1.47 -4.49 -7.94
N HIS A 220 -2.78 -4.57 -8.12
CA HIS A 220 -3.61 -3.39 -8.43
C HIS A 220 -3.56 -2.35 -7.29
N THR A 221 -3.57 -2.79 -6.04
CA THR A 221 -3.41 -1.88 -4.90
C THR A 221 -2.05 -1.17 -4.92
N GLU A 222 -0.98 -1.89 -5.25
CA GLU A 222 0.35 -1.27 -5.41
C GLU A 222 0.41 -0.31 -6.62
N LEU A 223 -0.27 -0.65 -7.73
CA LEU A 223 -0.42 0.25 -8.89
C LEU A 223 -1.17 1.54 -8.52
N ASP A 224 -2.25 1.43 -7.76
CA ASP A 224 -2.99 2.60 -7.29
C ASP A 224 -2.14 3.48 -6.37
N ARG A 225 -1.28 2.89 -5.54
CA ARG A 225 -0.34 3.61 -4.70
C ARG A 225 0.73 4.36 -5.48
N CYS A 226 1.01 3.99 -6.74
CA CYS A 226 1.91 4.76 -7.59
C CYS A 226 1.34 6.13 -7.98
N ILE A 227 0.06 6.37 -7.76
CA ILE A 227 -0.60 7.67 -8.01
C ILE A 227 -0.79 8.37 -6.66
N ALA A 228 0.00 9.40 -6.40
CA ALA A 228 -0.20 10.24 -5.24
C ALA A 228 -1.43 11.11 -5.44
N ARG A 229 -2.36 11.07 -4.47
CA ARG A 229 -3.65 11.79 -4.53
C ARG A 229 -3.78 12.77 -3.39
N ALA A 230 -4.57 13.83 -3.59
CA ALA A 230 -4.90 14.78 -2.54
C ALA A 230 -5.73 14.11 -1.44
N PRO A 231 -5.31 14.20 -0.15
CA PRO A 231 -6.05 13.62 0.97
C PRO A 231 -7.31 14.41 1.34
N ILE A 232 -7.32 15.71 1.05
CA ILE A 232 -8.42 16.65 1.33
C ILE A 232 -8.56 17.64 0.15
N ASP A 233 -9.64 18.43 0.17
CA ASP A 233 -9.76 19.61 -0.67
C ASP A 233 -8.77 20.67 -0.17
N ALA A 234 -7.89 21.16 -1.03
CA ALA A 234 -6.79 22.03 -0.65
C ALA A 234 -6.25 22.83 -1.84
N GLN A 235 -5.34 23.75 -1.55
CA GLN A 235 -4.53 24.42 -2.55
C GLN A 235 -3.08 23.92 -2.47
N ILE A 236 -2.45 23.73 -3.61
CA ILE A 236 -1.03 23.37 -3.70
C ILE A 236 -0.19 24.61 -3.35
N LEU A 237 0.55 24.53 -2.25
CA LEU A 237 1.38 25.63 -1.78
C LEU A 237 2.80 25.54 -2.34
N ARG A 238 3.33 24.33 -2.46
CA ARG A 238 4.69 24.09 -2.93
C ARG A 238 4.81 22.72 -3.57
N ILE A 239 5.60 22.64 -4.65
CA ILE A 239 5.93 21.39 -5.36
C ILE A 239 7.44 21.20 -5.39
N ASP A 240 7.92 20.18 -4.65
CA ASP A 240 9.32 19.76 -4.69
C ASP A 240 9.54 18.57 -5.63
N ALA A 241 8.45 17.89 -6.01
CA ALA A 241 8.44 16.78 -6.95
C ALA A 241 8.81 17.24 -8.37
N ARG A 242 9.74 16.53 -9.02
CA ARG A 242 10.14 16.82 -10.41
C ARG A 242 10.14 15.54 -11.24
N PRO A 243 9.63 15.56 -12.49
CA PRO A 243 9.76 14.43 -13.40
C PRO A 243 11.22 13.96 -13.53
N GLY A 244 11.44 12.65 -13.47
CA GLY A 244 12.76 12.04 -13.49
C GLY A 244 13.50 12.02 -12.14
N GLN A 245 12.96 12.62 -11.08
CA GLN A 245 13.51 12.56 -9.74
C GLN A 245 13.09 11.29 -9.03
N TYR A 246 14.01 10.69 -8.27
CA TYR A 246 13.68 9.55 -7.39
C TYR A 246 13.02 10.05 -6.10
N ALA A 247 11.83 9.56 -5.82
CA ALA A 247 11.11 9.78 -4.58
C ALA A 247 11.24 8.54 -3.68
N ALA A 248 11.69 8.74 -2.44
CA ALA A 248 11.71 7.70 -1.42
C ALA A 248 10.40 7.74 -0.63
N ALA A 249 9.90 6.56 -0.24
CA ALA A 249 8.77 6.41 0.68
C ALA A 249 9.28 6.03 2.08
N GLY A 250 8.52 6.40 3.12
CA GLY A 250 8.76 6.00 4.50
C GLY A 250 9.10 7.13 5.45
N PRO A 251 9.34 6.83 6.74
CA PRO A 251 9.65 7.81 7.77
C PRO A 251 10.93 8.59 7.44
N GLY A 252 10.87 9.93 7.49
CA GLY A 252 11.99 10.80 7.14
C GLY A 252 12.25 10.99 5.66
N ALA A 253 11.38 10.47 4.79
CA ALA A 253 11.46 10.75 3.36
C ALA A 253 11.19 12.24 3.09
N LYS A 254 11.82 12.78 2.04
CA LYS A 254 11.62 14.17 1.66
C LYS A 254 10.17 14.40 1.21
N THR A 255 9.56 15.48 1.73
CA THR A 255 8.26 15.98 1.27
C THR A 255 8.32 16.28 -0.23
N GLN A 256 7.35 15.78 -0.97
CA GLN A 256 7.28 15.98 -2.42
C GLN A 256 6.36 17.14 -2.78
N MET A 257 5.37 17.42 -1.93
CA MET A 257 4.38 18.46 -2.16
C MET A 257 3.79 18.94 -0.84
N THR A 258 3.50 20.23 -0.73
CA THR A 258 2.85 20.82 0.44
C THR A 258 1.49 21.37 0.02
N LEU A 259 0.46 21.01 0.75
CA LEU A 259 -0.92 21.41 0.54
C LEU A 259 -1.46 22.12 1.80
N GLY A 260 -2.44 22.99 1.61
CA GLY A 260 -3.16 23.62 2.71
C GLY A 260 -4.51 24.15 2.24
N ASP A 261 -5.50 24.10 3.13
CA ASP A 261 -6.78 24.75 2.87
C ASP A 261 -6.67 26.23 3.27
N LEU A 262 -6.82 27.13 2.29
CA LEU A 262 -6.70 28.57 2.49
C LEU A 262 -8.04 29.26 2.79
N ASP A 263 -9.12 28.53 2.91
CA ASP A 263 -10.47 29.05 3.23
C ASP A 263 -11.01 28.43 4.55
N PRO A 264 -11.00 29.15 5.69
CA PRO A 264 -10.45 30.50 5.96
C PRO A 264 -8.94 30.46 6.30
N LEU A 265 -8.28 31.61 6.16
CA LEU A 265 -6.93 31.82 6.67
C LEU A 265 -6.97 32.18 8.15
N TYR A 266 -6.08 31.60 8.94
CA TYR A 266 -5.84 31.99 10.33
C TYR A 266 -4.56 32.82 10.46
N ILE A 267 -4.60 33.81 11.35
CA ILE A 267 -3.42 34.60 11.70
C ILE A 267 -3.05 34.22 13.14
N ARG A 268 -1.93 33.53 13.30
CA ARG A 268 -1.34 33.29 14.62
C ARG A 268 -0.47 34.49 14.97
N VAL A 269 -0.84 35.21 16.04
CA VAL A 269 -0.09 36.34 16.57
C VAL A 269 0.64 35.81 17.83
N ASP A 270 1.98 35.88 17.81
CA ASP A 270 2.83 35.52 18.96
C ASP A 270 3.09 36.77 19.83
#